data_e1f8d1228121040e0fea4859e4d4e211
#
_entry.id   e1f8d1228121040e0fea4859e4d4e211
#
_cell.length_a   1.000
_cell.length_b   1.000
_cell.length_c   1.000
_cell.angle_alpha   90.00
_cell.angle_beta   90.00
_cell.angle_gamma   90.00
#
_symmetry.space_group_name_H-M   'P 1'
#
loop_
_entity.id
_entity.type
_entity.pdbx_description
1 polymer ?
#
loop_
_entity_poly.entity_id
_entity_poly.type
_entity_poly.pdbx_seq_one_letter_code
_entity_poly.pdbx_strand_id
1 'polypeptide(L)'
;MAIEQLIGAWNLVSWCEIKSDGTAHVPPDDIGKLIYTADGHVSAQIARRHPGRLQNDDWRRASDAEIRTAWESYFGYFGTYTVDSERALITHHVEGAYFPNLVGTDQVRRYRFEDSRLILEANTAWGSIRAIWERAAATSREPVP
;
A
#
# COMPACT_ATOMS: atom_id res chain seq x y z
N MET A 1 -1.04 -13.48 18.81
CA MET A 1 -1.31 -12.05 19.02
C MET A 1 -1.39 -11.33 17.69
N ALA A 2 -2.17 -10.26 17.62
CA ALA A 2 -2.44 -9.55 16.36
C ALA A 2 -1.17 -9.03 15.66
N ILE A 3 -0.19 -8.52 16.43
CA ILE A 3 1.08 -8.02 15.86
C ILE A 3 1.82 -9.11 15.10
N GLU A 4 1.89 -10.30 15.65
CA GLU A 4 2.60 -11.43 15.03
C GLU A 4 1.95 -11.86 13.71
N GLN A 5 0.63 -11.75 13.63
CA GLN A 5 -0.10 -12.06 12.41
C GLN A 5 0.15 -11.03 11.30
N LEU A 6 0.50 -9.79 11.65
CA LEU A 6 0.79 -8.72 10.71
C LEU A 6 2.16 -8.83 10.08
N ILE A 7 3.14 -9.34 10.83
CA ILE A 7 4.55 -9.35 10.41
C ILE A 7 4.75 -10.18 9.14
N GLY A 8 5.50 -9.62 8.20
CA GLY A 8 5.86 -10.25 6.96
C GLY A 8 5.43 -9.44 5.74
N ALA A 9 5.47 -10.09 4.60
CA ALA A 9 5.12 -9.48 3.33
C ALA A 9 3.72 -9.92 2.87
N TRP A 10 2.97 -8.98 2.34
CA TRP A 10 1.62 -9.15 1.84
C TRP A 10 1.52 -8.67 0.40
N ASN A 11 0.80 -9.41 -0.43
CA ASN A 11 0.48 -9.01 -1.80
C ASN A 11 -0.92 -8.41 -1.85
N LEU A 12 -1.08 -7.35 -2.63
CA LEU A 12 -2.40 -6.76 -2.85
C LEU A 12 -3.28 -7.72 -3.64
N VAL A 13 -4.48 -7.99 -3.10
CA VAL A 13 -5.54 -8.72 -3.83
C VAL A 13 -6.38 -7.71 -4.60
N SER A 14 -6.87 -6.69 -3.92
CA SER A 14 -7.68 -5.63 -4.52
C SER A 14 -7.78 -4.44 -3.57
N TRP A 15 -8.13 -3.29 -4.10
CA TRP A 15 -8.53 -2.16 -3.27
C TRP A 15 -9.67 -1.41 -3.95
N CYS A 16 -10.46 -0.71 -3.17
CA CYS A 16 -11.55 0.10 -3.69
C CYS A 16 -11.71 1.37 -2.85
N GLU A 17 -12.25 2.38 -3.51
CA GLU A 17 -12.68 3.62 -2.87
C GLU A 17 -14.20 3.61 -2.81
N ILE A 18 -14.75 3.85 -1.62
CA ILE A 18 -16.19 3.95 -1.41
C ILE A 18 -16.47 5.42 -1.11
N LYS A 19 -17.20 6.08 -2.01
CA LYS A 19 -17.56 7.49 -1.86
C LYS A 19 -18.67 7.65 -0.82
N SER A 20 -18.82 8.86 -0.31
CA SER A 20 -19.83 9.17 0.70
C SER A 20 -21.28 8.91 0.25
N ASP A 21 -21.53 8.89 -1.07
CA ASP A 21 -22.85 8.54 -1.64
C ASP A 21 -23.07 7.01 -1.75
N GLY A 22 -22.09 6.19 -1.32
CA GLY A 22 -22.16 4.75 -1.36
C GLY A 22 -21.66 4.11 -2.66
N THR A 23 -21.29 4.89 -3.67
CA THR A 23 -20.73 4.33 -4.90
C THR A 23 -19.29 3.86 -4.68
N ALA A 24 -18.96 2.72 -5.27
CA ALA A 24 -17.62 2.15 -5.19
C ALA A 24 -16.87 2.39 -6.49
N HIS A 25 -15.62 2.79 -6.37
CA HIS A 25 -14.67 2.85 -7.48
C HIS A 25 -13.61 1.79 -7.29
N VAL A 26 -13.56 0.83 -8.22
CA VAL A 26 -12.52 -0.20 -8.24
C VAL A 26 -11.52 0.21 -9.32
N PRO A 27 -10.26 0.48 -8.94
CA PRO A 27 -9.26 0.86 -9.93
C PRO A 27 -8.94 -0.30 -10.86
N PRO A 28 -8.32 -0.02 -12.01
CA PRO A 28 -7.84 -1.06 -12.89
C PRO A 28 -6.77 -1.92 -12.20
N ASP A 29 -6.37 -2.98 -12.86
CA ASP A 29 -5.48 -4.01 -12.34
C ASP A 29 -4.20 -3.44 -11.70
N ASP A 30 -4.16 -3.47 -10.38
CA ASP A 30 -3.03 -3.01 -9.59
C ASP A 30 -2.35 -4.18 -8.88
N ILE A 31 -1.05 -4.05 -8.67
CA ILE A 31 -0.26 -4.93 -7.80
C ILE A 31 0.26 -4.11 -6.62
N GLY A 32 0.62 -4.78 -5.55
CA GLY A 32 1.15 -4.07 -4.40
C GLY A 32 1.88 -4.98 -3.44
N LYS A 33 2.72 -4.35 -2.63
CA LYS A 33 3.44 -4.98 -1.52
C LYS A 33 3.20 -4.16 -0.26
N LEU A 34 2.85 -4.86 0.81
CA LEU A 34 2.78 -4.29 2.14
C LEU A 34 3.69 -5.12 3.02
N ILE A 35 4.64 -4.49 3.68
CA ILE A 35 5.64 -5.20 4.48
C ILE A 35 5.65 -4.59 5.87
N TYR A 36 5.45 -5.45 6.88
CA TYR A 36 5.62 -5.11 8.28
C TYR A 36 6.77 -5.92 8.85
N THR A 37 7.76 -5.24 9.42
CA THR A 37 8.87 -5.92 10.08
C THR A 37 8.58 -6.13 11.56
N ALA A 38 9.24 -7.11 12.16
CA ALA A 38 9.07 -7.41 13.59
C ALA A 38 9.54 -6.26 14.50
N ASP A 39 10.46 -5.46 14.02
CA ASP A 39 11.03 -4.32 14.76
C ASP A 39 10.34 -2.98 14.46
N GLY A 40 9.16 -2.99 13.84
CA GLY A 40 8.29 -1.83 13.81
C GLY A 40 8.35 -0.96 12.55
N HIS A 41 8.86 -1.47 11.45
CA HIS A 41 8.92 -0.73 10.17
C HIS A 41 7.84 -1.18 9.21
N VAL A 42 7.35 -0.26 8.39
CA VAL A 42 6.33 -0.53 7.37
C VAL A 42 6.72 0.07 6.03
N SER A 43 6.41 -0.66 4.98
CA SER A 43 6.50 -0.16 3.60
C SER A 43 5.24 -0.60 2.85
N ALA A 44 4.57 0.35 2.21
CA ALA A 44 3.36 0.12 1.43
C ALA A 44 3.56 0.66 0.02
N GLN A 45 3.43 -0.21 -0.98
CA GLN A 45 3.64 0.12 -2.38
C GLN A 45 2.49 -0.46 -3.21
N ILE A 46 1.86 0.37 -4.04
CA ILE A 46 0.83 -0.06 -4.98
C ILE A 46 1.14 0.55 -6.33
N ALA A 47 1.09 -0.26 -7.38
CA ALA A 47 1.42 0.16 -8.73
C ALA A 47 0.47 -0.45 -9.75
N ARG A 48 0.31 0.18 -10.89
CA ARG A 48 -0.32 -0.45 -12.06
C ARG A 48 0.48 -1.68 -12.45
N ARG A 49 -0.20 -2.79 -12.74
CA ARG A 49 0.48 -4.02 -13.21
C ARG A 49 1.17 -3.80 -14.55
N HIS A 50 0.56 -3.01 -15.42
CA HIS A 50 1.06 -2.70 -16.76
C HIS A 50 1.18 -1.19 -16.94
N PRO A 51 2.24 -0.57 -16.38
CA PRO A 51 2.31 0.90 -16.32
C PRO A 51 2.68 1.55 -17.66
N GLY A 52 3.02 0.76 -18.67
CA GLY A 52 3.57 1.29 -19.91
C GLY A 52 5.05 1.64 -19.79
N ARG A 53 5.69 1.85 -20.91
CA ARG A 53 7.09 2.24 -20.98
C ARG A 53 7.24 3.68 -21.44
N LEU A 54 8.22 4.39 -20.88
CA LEU A 54 8.60 5.70 -21.33
C LEU A 54 9.55 5.58 -22.54
N GLN A 55 9.65 6.63 -23.33
CA GLN A 55 10.46 6.63 -24.54
C GLN A 55 11.96 6.53 -24.24
N ASN A 56 12.41 7.08 -23.12
CA ASN A 56 13.82 7.13 -22.74
C ASN A 56 14.03 6.38 -21.42
N ASP A 57 15.07 5.55 -21.35
CA ASP A 57 15.43 4.86 -20.11
C ASP A 57 16.09 5.78 -19.07
N ASP A 58 16.52 6.97 -19.47
CA ASP A 58 16.93 8.00 -18.52
C ASP A 58 15.68 8.73 -18.00
N TRP A 59 15.30 8.43 -16.76
CA TRP A 59 14.07 8.96 -16.14
C TRP A 59 14.06 10.50 -16.10
N ARG A 60 15.24 11.14 -16.11
CA ARG A 60 15.36 12.60 -16.10
C ARG A 60 14.96 13.23 -17.42
N ARG A 61 14.85 12.43 -18.48
CA ARG A 61 14.46 12.89 -19.83
C ARG A 61 12.99 12.63 -20.14
N ALA A 62 12.22 12.17 -19.15
CA ALA A 62 10.78 11.98 -19.32
C ALA A 62 10.10 13.33 -19.61
N SER A 63 9.13 13.31 -20.49
CA SER A 63 8.29 14.49 -20.75
C SER A 63 7.36 14.75 -19.53
N ASP A 64 6.83 15.97 -19.46
CA ASP A 64 5.87 16.31 -18.39
C ASP A 64 4.66 15.39 -18.39
N ALA A 65 4.14 15.03 -19.56
CA ALA A 65 3.01 14.12 -19.68
C ALA A 65 3.36 12.71 -19.19
N GLU A 66 4.57 12.23 -19.53
CA GLU A 66 5.06 10.93 -19.06
C GLU A 66 5.24 10.90 -17.54
N ILE A 67 5.80 11.97 -16.98
CA ILE A 67 5.98 12.12 -15.52
C ILE A 67 4.64 12.07 -14.82
N ARG A 68 3.64 12.80 -15.33
CA ARG A 68 2.30 12.81 -14.74
C ARG A 68 1.66 11.43 -14.77
N THR A 69 1.72 10.73 -15.89
CA THR A 69 1.17 9.39 -16.04
C THR A 69 1.87 8.41 -15.09
N ALA A 70 3.19 8.47 -15.01
CA ALA A 70 3.97 7.61 -14.11
C ALA A 70 3.61 7.89 -12.65
N TRP A 71 3.50 9.16 -12.26
CA TRP A 71 3.15 9.54 -10.89
C TRP A 71 1.75 9.07 -10.50
N GLU A 72 0.78 9.17 -11.41
CA GLU A 72 -0.60 8.71 -11.20
C GLU A 72 -0.74 7.19 -11.16
N SER A 73 0.26 6.46 -11.65
CA SER A 73 0.26 5.00 -11.70
C SER A 73 0.93 4.33 -10.50
N TYR A 74 1.40 5.10 -9.53
CA TYR A 74 2.14 4.59 -8.39
C TYR A 74 1.73 5.28 -7.10
N PHE A 75 1.62 4.48 -6.04
CA PHE A 75 1.41 4.95 -4.67
C PHE A 75 2.44 4.26 -3.78
N GLY A 76 3.10 5.00 -2.91
CA GLY A 76 4.05 4.37 -2.01
C GLY A 76 4.45 5.26 -0.86
N TYR A 77 4.67 4.64 0.29
CA TYR A 77 5.30 5.28 1.44
C TYR A 77 5.97 4.24 2.33
N PHE A 78 6.81 4.71 3.21
CA PHE A 78 7.44 3.90 4.23
C PHE A 78 7.56 4.69 5.53
N GLY A 79 7.78 3.96 6.62
CA GLY A 79 7.99 4.54 7.92
C GLY A 79 7.94 3.48 9.00
N THR A 80 7.44 3.85 10.15
CA THR A 80 7.23 2.95 11.28
C THR A 80 5.74 2.70 11.51
N TYR A 81 5.39 1.72 12.34
CA TYR A 81 3.99 1.47 12.65
C TYR A 81 3.80 1.12 14.11
N THR A 82 2.60 1.40 14.60
CA THR A 82 2.13 0.96 15.91
C THR A 82 0.77 0.29 15.77
N VAL A 83 0.47 -0.62 16.68
CA VAL A 83 -0.78 -1.40 16.68
C VAL A 83 -1.51 -1.19 17.98
N ASP A 84 -2.78 -0.83 17.89
CA ASP A 84 -3.72 -0.84 19.00
C ASP A 84 -4.66 -2.04 18.79
N SER A 85 -4.35 -3.15 19.45
CA SER A 85 -5.10 -4.40 19.25
C SER A 85 -6.48 -4.36 19.89
N GLU A 86 -6.71 -3.53 20.89
CA GLU A 86 -8.04 -3.37 21.50
C GLU A 86 -9.03 -2.69 20.55
N ARG A 87 -8.55 -1.69 19.83
CA ARG A 87 -9.37 -0.93 18.88
C ARG A 87 -9.26 -1.46 17.46
N ALA A 88 -8.40 -2.44 17.22
CA ALA A 88 -8.09 -2.97 15.90
C ALA A 88 -7.64 -1.87 14.93
N LEU A 89 -6.67 -1.06 15.37
CA LEU A 89 -6.08 0.02 14.59
C LEU A 89 -4.61 -0.23 14.37
N ILE A 90 -4.15 0.03 13.16
CA ILE A 90 -2.73 0.16 12.82
C ILE A 90 -2.51 1.62 12.41
N THR A 91 -1.46 2.22 12.94
CA THR A 91 -1.06 3.56 12.52
C THR A 91 0.27 3.48 11.81
N HIS A 92 0.32 3.95 10.57
CA HIS A 92 1.55 4.10 9.80
C HIS A 92 2.07 5.52 10.01
N HIS A 93 3.25 5.64 10.61
CA HIS A 93 3.95 6.91 10.82
C HIS A 93 4.85 7.15 9.62
N VAL A 94 4.44 8.01 8.70
CA VAL A 94 5.07 8.15 7.39
C VAL A 94 6.34 8.98 7.48
N GLU A 95 7.45 8.40 7.04
CA GLU A 95 8.77 9.06 6.96
C GLU A 95 9.08 9.55 5.55
N GLY A 96 8.71 8.78 4.53
CA GLY A 96 8.90 9.12 3.13
C GLY A 96 7.73 8.64 2.29
N ALA A 97 7.38 9.37 1.23
CA ALA A 97 6.22 9.07 0.40
C ALA A 97 6.36 9.65 -1.01
N TYR A 98 5.66 9.01 -1.97
CA TYR A 98 5.55 9.55 -3.33
C TYR A 98 4.81 10.90 -3.34
N PHE A 99 3.81 11.06 -2.48
CA PHE A 99 3.06 12.30 -2.30
C PHE A 99 3.65 13.05 -1.10
N PRO A 100 4.33 14.20 -1.34
CA PRO A 100 5.08 14.87 -0.27
C PRO A 100 4.25 15.22 0.97
N ASN A 101 2.96 15.49 0.80
CA ASN A 101 2.08 15.88 1.91
C ASN A 101 1.82 14.76 2.91
N LEU A 102 2.13 13.50 2.57
CA LEU A 102 2.02 12.38 3.50
C LEU A 102 3.18 12.32 4.48
N VAL A 103 4.32 12.92 4.15
CA VAL A 103 5.52 12.88 5.00
C VAL A 103 5.23 13.55 6.34
N GLY A 104 5.55 12.85 7.43
CA GLY A 104 5.30 13.32 8.78
C GLY A 104 3.86 13.16 9.26
N THR A 105 3.00 12.50 8.50
CA THR A 105 1.61 12.24 8.91
C THR A 105 1.45 10.83 9.47
N ASP A 106 0.36 10.65 10.21
CA ASP A 106 -0.08 9.35 10.72
C ASP A 106 -1.24 8.86 9.88
N GLN A 107 -1.06 7.71 9.23
CA GLN A 107 -2.09 7.07 8.43
C GLN A 107 -2.74 5.96 9.26
N VAL A 108 -3.91 6.25 9.81
CA VAL A 108 -4.63 5.31 10.69
C VAL A 108 -5.48 4.37 9.84
N ARG A 109 -5.39 3.08 10.12
CA ARG A 109 -6.13 2.03 9.41
C ARG A 109 -6.84 1.14 10.42
N ARG A 110 -8.12 0.88 10.19
CA ARG A 110 -8.79 -0.25 10.86
C ARG A 110 -8.32 -1.53 10.17
N TYR A 111 -8.04 -2.56 10.95
CA TYR A 111 -7.62 -3.84 10.38
C TYR A 111 -8.50 -4.98 10.89
N ARG A 112 -8.63 -5.99 10.05
CA ARG A 112 -9.20 -7.28 10.45
C ARG A 112 -8.63 -8.38 9.56
N PHE A 113 -8.72 -9.61 10.06
CA PHE A 113 -8.33 -10.80 9.30
C PHE A 113 -9.59 -11.57 8.91
N GLU A 114 -9.71 -11.93 7.65
CA GLU A 114 -10.78 -12.76 7.11
C GLU A 114 -10.16 -13.82 6.20
N ASP A 115 -10.39 -15.11 6.53
CA ASP A 115 -9.90 -16.23 5.72
C ASP A 115 -8.42 -16.11 5.35
N SER A 116 -7.57 -15.83 6.33
CA SER A 116 -6.14 -15.60 6.19
C SER A 116 -5.75 -14.34 5.39
N ARG A 117 -6.71 -13.49 5.03
CA ARG A 117 -6.48 -12.20 4.41
C ARG A 117 -6.47 -11.09 5.44
N LEU A 118 -5.68 -10.06 5.15
CA LEU A 118 -5.65 -8.83 5.93
C LEU A 118 -6.45 -7.77 5.20
N ILE A 119 -7.43 -7.18 5.88
CA ILE A 119 -8.25 -6.11 5.34
C ILE A 119 -7.92 -4.84 6.09
N LEU A 120 -7.51 -3.81 5.35
CA LEU A 120 -7.24 -2.48 5.88
C LEU A 120 -8.26 -1.49 5.35
N GLU A 121 -8.83 -0.71 6.24
CA GLU A 121 -9.80 0.33 5.89
C GLU A 121 -9.39 1.67 6.48
N ALA A 122 -9.57 2.72 5.69
CA ALA A 122 -9.32 4.09 6.12
C ALA A 122 -10.47 5.00 5.74
N ASN A 123 -10.77 5.96 6.61
CA ASN A 123 -11.69 7.03 6.26
C ASN A 123 -10.93 8.14 5.55
N THR A 124 -11.55 8.72 4.54
CA THR A 124 -11.06 9.90 3.82
C THR A 124 -12.08 11.03 3.96
N ALA A 125 -11.71 12.24 3.53
CA ALA A 125 -12.62 13.37 3.55
C ALA A 125 -13.86 13.17 2.65
N TRP A 126 -13.78 12.25 1.69
CA TRP A 126 -14.83 12.00 0.69
C TRP A 126 -15.39 10.58 0.72
N GLY A 127 -15.05 9.77 1.72
CA GLY A 127 -15.55 8.41 1.86
C GLY A 127 -14.60 7.52 2.63
N SER A 128 -14.36 6.32 2.09
CA SER A 128 -13.44 5.37 2.69
C SER A 128 -12.65 4.60 1.62
N ILE A 129 -11.52 4.07 2.00
CA ILE A 129 -10.69 3.20 1.17
C ILE A 129 -10.58 1.85 1.88
N ARG A 130 -10.73 0.77 1.12
CA ARG A 130 -10.55 -0.60 1.61
C ARG A 130 -9.52 -1.30 0.74
N ALA A 131 -8.51 -1.90 1.37
CA ALA A 131 -7.51 -2.72 0.68
C ALA A 131 -7.52 -4.14 1.28
N ILE A 132 -7.46 -5.13 0.40
CA ILE A 132 -7.42 -6.54 0.77
C ILE A 132 -6.07 -7.10 0.37
N TRP A 133 -5.41 -7.74 1.33
CA TRP A 133 -4.05 -8.27 1.18
C TRP A 133 -4.04 -9.76 1.52
N GLU A 134 -3.19 -10.50 0.83
CA GLU A 134 -2.93 -11.90 1.14
C GLU A 134 -1.45 -12.11 1.41
N ARG A 135 -1.09 -13.13 2.20
CA ARG A 135 0.30 -13.44 2.50
C ARG A 135 1.07 -13.68 1.22
N ALA A 136 2.21 -13.01 1.06
CA ALA A 136 3.15 -13.34 0.01
C ALA A 136 3.85 -14.65 0.33
N ALA A 137 3.98 -15.50 -0.69
CA ALA A 137 4.73 -16.74 -0.55
C ALA A 137 6.20 -16.43 -0.31
N ALA A 138 6.86 -17.27 0.50
CA ALA A 138 8.31 -17.18 0.66
C ALA A 138 9.00 -17.43 -0.67
N THR A 139 10.06 -16.68 -0.93
CA THR A 139 10.88 -16.81 -2.13
C THR A 139 12.27 -17.28 -1.77
N SER A 140 12.99 -17.86 -2.75
CA SER A 140 14.39 -18.20 -2.56
C SER A 140 15.23 -16.92 -2.39
N ARG A 141 16.08 -16.90 -1.36
CA ARG A 141 17.00 -15.79 -1.10
C ARG A 141 18.37 -16.00 -1.72
N GLU A 142 18.60 -17.15 -2.32
CA GLU A 142 19.87 -17.46 -2.96
C GLU A 142 19.66 -17.61 -4.47
N PRO A 143 20.61 -17.12 -5.30
CA PRO A 143 20.52 -17.33 -6.73
C PRO A 143 20.53 -18.81 -7.06
N VAL A 144 19.71 -19.22 -8.02
CA VAL A 144 19.78 -20.60 -8.55
C VAL A 144 21.03 -20.70 -9.40
N PRO A 145 21.91 -21.71 -9.17
CA PRO A 145 23.12 -21.92 -9.96
C PRO A 145 22.83 -22.19 -11.44
#